data_15c44d68265aa396d05abdaf4ec6c304
#
_entry.id   15c44d68265aa396d05abdaf4ec6c304
#
_cell.length_a   1.000
_cell.length_b   1.000
_cell.length_c   1.000
_cell.angle_alpha   90.00
_cell.angle_beta   90.00
_cell.angle_gamma   90.00
#
_symmetry.space_group_name_H-M   'P 1'
#
loop_
_entity.id
_entity.type
_entity.pdbx_description
1 polymer ?
#
loop_
_entity_poly.entity_id
_entity_poly.type
_entity_poly.pdbx_seq_one_letter_code
_entity_poly.pdbx_strand_id
1 'polypeptide(L)'
;MTDVLHNREILLGVSGGVAAYKAADLCSRLVQRGAKVTVIMTESAHQFIGARTFEALTRRPVYSHAFEAKEHFQGEHIGLAQRAELAVVAPATAQTIARLAHGMADDLLSTTLLVVTAPVLLAPAMNCDMWAKPAVQRNVAQLRDDGYTIVGPDEGWLSCGQVGAGRLSDPGNIIKAMESLLSQHVGTNQARPGQQTRTSQAE
;
A
#
# COMPACT_ATOMS: atom_id res chain seq x y z
N MET A 1 -2.94 8.17 25.70
CA MET A 1 -2.37 7.06 24.88
C MET A 1 -1.89 7.68 23.58
N THR A 2 -0.65 7.46 23.19
CA THR A 2 -0.10 7.95 21.91
C THR A 2 -0.77 7.18 20.78
N ASP A 3 -1.18 7.87 19.71
CA ASP A 3 -1.78 7.25 18.53
C ASP A 3 -0.79 6.23 17.92
N VAL A 4 -1.27 5.02 17.61
CA VAL A 4 -0.44 3.92 17.05
C VAL A 4 0.21 4.33 15.72
N LEU A 5 -0.42 5.22 14.96
CA LEU A 5 0.08 5.73 13.69
C LEU A 5 1.11 6.86 13.84
N HIS A 6 1.21 7.46 15.03
CA HIS A 6 2.08 8.62 15.23
C HIS A 6 3.55 8.26 14.98
N ASN A 7 4.21 9.05 14.14
CA ASN A 7 5.60 8.87 13.66
C ASN A 7 5.88 7.58 12.85
N ARG A 8 4.87 6.77 12.52
CA ARG A 8 5.05 5.57 11.69
C ARG A 8 5.30 5.92 10.22
N GLU A 9 6.26 5.23 9.62
CA GLU A 9 6.56 5.32 8.18
C GLU A 9 5.59 4.42 7.39
N ILE A 10 4.64 5.04 6.71
CA ILE A 10 3.60 4.38 5.94
C ILE A 10 3.87 4.53 4.45
N LEU A 11 3.96 3.42 3.73
CA LEU A 11 4.02 3.41 2.28
C LEU A 11 2.60 3.29 1.72
N LEU A 12 2.13 4.33 1.01
CA LEU A 12 0.82 4.34 0.36
C LEU A 12 0.99 4.13 -1.16
N GLY A 13 0.57 2.97 -1.64
CA GLY A 13 0.44 2.67 -3.06
C GLY A 13 -0.92 3.14 -3.59
N VAL A 14 -0.93 3.88 -4.68
CA VAL A 14 -2.16 4.35 -5.34
C VAL A 14 -2.19 3.79 -6.76
N SER A 15 -3.14 2.91 -7.05
CA SER A 15 -3.33 2.37 -8.40
C SER A 15 -4.49 3.03 -9.16
N GLY A 16 -4.51 2.88 -10.49
CA GLY A 16 -5.40 3.62 -11.39
C GLY A 16 -6.84 3.15 -11.36
N GLY A 17 -7.71 3.95 -10.80
CA GLY A 17 -9.16 3.75 -10.80
C GLY A 17 -9.86 4.97 -10.22
N VAL A 18 -11.16 5.12 -10.50
CA VAL A 18 -11.93 6.28 -10.02
C VAL A 18 -11.83 6.48 -8.50
N ALA A 19 -11.67 5.41 -7.73
CA ALA A 19 -11.53 5.47 -6.27
C ALA A 19 -10.20 6.10 -5.80
N ALA A 20 -9.28 6.48 -6.70
CA ALA A 20 -8.01 7.13 -6.36
C ALA A 20 -8.21 8.46 -5.59
N TYR A 21 -9.33 9.18 -5.80
CA TYR A 21 -9.64 10.38 -5.02
C TYR A 21 -9.79 10.09 -3.51
N LYS A 22 -10.27 8.89 -3.15
CA LYS A 22 -10.38 8.47 -1.75
C LYS A 22 -9.02 8.18 -1.11
N ALA A 23 -8.01 7.85 -1.92
CA ALA A 23 -6.65 7.72 -1.42
C ALA A 23 -6.11 9.05 -0.88
N ALA A 24 -6.53 10.19 -1.45
CA ALA A 24 -6.17 11.50 -0.92
C ALA A 24 -6.82 11.76 0.47
N ASP A 25 -8.07 11.36 0.68
CA ASP A 25 -8.71 11.43 2.00
C ASP A 25 -8.01 10.51 3.00
N LEU A 26 -7.71 9.26 2.62
CA LEU A 26 -6.93 8.34 3.45
C LEU A 26 -5.57 8.95 3.83
N CYS A 27 -4.82 9.44 2.84
CA CYS A 27 -3.52 10.09 3.04
C CYS A 27 -3.62 11.27 4.01
N SER A 28 -4.61 12.15 3.81
CA SER A 28 -4.85 13.31 4.67
C SER A 28 -5.10 12.90 6.12
N ARG A 29 -5.95 11.90 6.35
CA ARG A 29 -6.25 11.38 7.70
C ARG A 29 -5.02 10.75 8.36
N LEU A 30 -4.20 10.01 7.62
CA LEU A 30 -2.96 9.43 8.13
C LEU A 30 -1.97 10.51 8.57
N VAL A 31 -1.77 11.54 7.74
CA VAL A 31 -0.89 12.68 8.06
C VAL A 31 -1.40 13.47 9.27
N GLN A 32 -2.72 13.73 9.36
CA GLN A 32 -3.32 14.42 10.52
C GLN A 32 -3.12 13.64 11.84
N ARG A 33 -2.99 12.31 11.76
CA ARG A 33 -2.67 11.45 12.90
C ARG A 33 -1.18 11.33 13.19
N GLY A 34 -0.34 12.11 12.48
CA GLY A 34 1.09 12.17 12.67
C GLY A 34 1.88 11.06 12.00
N ALA A 35 1.27 10.30 11.09
CA ALA A 35 1.99 9.33 10.27
C ALA A 35 2.88 10.04 9.23
N LYS A 36 4.01 9.43 8.92
CA LYS A 36 4.93 9.85 7.88
C LYS A 36 4.61 9.06 6.61
N VAL A 37 3.81 9.66 5.71
CA VAL A 37 3.32 8.97 4.52
C VAL A 37 4.22 9.22 3.32
N THR A 38 4.67 8.16 2.66
CA THR A 38 5.36 8.18 1.37
C THR A 38 4.46 7.54 0.32
N VAL A 39 4.29 8.17 -0.84
CA VAL A 39 3.32 7.75 -1.85
C VAL A 39 4.01 7.22 -3.09
N ILE A 40 3.60 6.03 -3.56
CA ILE A 40 3.92 5.50 -4.88
C ILE A 40 2.63 5.50 -5.71
N MET A 41 2.66 6.12 -6.89
CA MET A 41 1.54 6.09 -7.84
C MET A 41 1.90 5.25 -9.05
N THR A 42 0.99 4.37 -9.47
CA THR A 42 1.13 3.71 -10.78
C THR A 42 0.88 4.72 -11.91
N GLU A 43 1.42 4.45 -13.10
CA GLU A 43 1.20 5.29 -14.28
C GLU A 43 -0.29 5.58 -14.53
N SER A 44 -1.12 4.55 -14.42
CA SER A 44 -2.58 4.71 -14.57
C SER A 44 -3.23 5.54 -13.46
N ALA A 45 -2.65 5.65 -12.27
CA ALA A 45 -3.21 6.48 -11.21
C ALA A 45 -3.16 7.97 -11.54
N HIS A 46 -2.15 8.41 -12.30
CA HIS A 46 -2.02 9.81 -12.75
C HIS A 46 -3.17 10.28 -13.65
N GLN A 47 -3.91 9.35 -14.28
CA GLN A 47 -5.08 9.68 -15.08
C GLN A 47 -6.31 10.04 -14.22
N PHE A 48 -6.30 9.71 -12.92
CA PHE A 48 -7.43 9.93 -12.01
C PHE A 48 -7.14 11.00 -10.95
N ILE A 49 -5.88 11.16 -10.55
CA ILE A 49 -5.48 12.14 -9.52
C ILE A 49 -4.04 12.60 -9.76
N GLY A 50 -3.79 13.88 -9.57
CA GLY A 50 -2.45 14.47 -9.74
C GLY A 50 -1.52 14.18 -8.56
N ALA A 51 -0.24 13.90 -8.82
CA ALA A 51 0.80 13.69 -7.80
C ALA A 51 0.90 14.89 -6.83
N ARG A 52 0.69 16.11 -7.33
CA ARG A 52 0.73 17.34 -6.52
C ARG A 52 -0.23 17.32 -5.32
N THR A 53 -1.36 16.60 -5.41
CA THR A 53 -2.27 16.43 -4.28
C THR A 53 -1.58 15.74 -3.12
N PHE A 54 -0.88 14.65 -3.39
CA PHE A 54 -0.18 13.88 -2.36
C PHE A 54 1.07 14.59 -1.86
N GLU A 55 1.83 15.26 -2.75
CA GLU A 55 3.00 16.07 -2.35
C GLU A 55 2.61 17.18 -1.38
N ALA A 56 1.49 17.86 -1.66
CA ALA A 56 0.97 18.91 -0.77
C ALA A 56 0.53 18.35 0.60
N LEU A 57 -0.08 17.16 0.64
CA LEU A 57 -0.53 16.52 1.88
C LEU A 57 0.63 16.01 2.71
N THR A 58 1.59 15.32 2.09
CA THR A 58 2.66 14.60 2.78
C THR A 58 3.91 15.43 3.03
N ARG A 59 4.10 16.51 2.23
CA ARG A 59 5.34 17.31 2.14
C ARG A 59 6.55 16.44 1.75
N ARG A 60 6.29 15.37 0.97
CA ARG A 60 7.27 14.43 0.44
C ARG A 60 7.06 14.25 -1.06
N PRO A 61 8.10 13.88 -1.82
CA PRO A 61 7.93 13.58 -3.24
C PRO A 61 7.03 12.36 -3.43
N VAL A 62 6.29 12.36 -4.54
CA VAL A 62 5.56 11.19 -5.03
C VAL A 62 6.46 10.42 -5.98
N TYR A 63 6.48 9.10 -5.85
CA TYR A 63 7.28 8.20 -6.66
C TYR A 63 6.39 7.50 -7.70
N SER A 64 6.88 7.35 -8.93
CA SER A 64 6.12 6.74 -10.03
C SER A 64 6.95 5.83 -10.92
N HIS A 65 8.23 6.15 -11.11
CA HIS A 65 9.10 5.46 -12.05
C HIS A 65 10.28 4.80 -11.33
N ALA A 66 10.56 3.55 -11.67
CA ALA A 66 11.61 2.74 -11.02
C ALA A 66 13.03 3.28 -11.28
N PHE A 67 13.22 4.01 -12.39
CA PHE A 67 14.54 4.49 -12.83
C PHE A 67 14.74 5.99 -12.60
N GLU A 68 13.80 6.68 -11.99
CA GLU A 68 13.96 8.08 -11.57
C GLU A 68 14.40 8.12 -10.11
N ALA A 69 15.71 8.03 -9.86
CA ALA A 69 16.25 8.15 -8.51
C ALA A 69 16.00 9.56 -7.96
N LYS A 70 15.20 9.65 -6.88
CA LYS A 70 14.92 10.90 -6.17
C LYS A 70 15.72 11.01 -4.87
N GLU A 71 15.82 9.94 -4.12
CA GLU A 71 16.49 9.90 -2.82
C GLU A 71 17.47 8.71 -2.68
N HIS A 72 17.28 7.61 -3.42
CA HIS A 72 18.00 6.36 -3.21
C HIS A 72 18.76 5.91 -4.47
N PHE A 73 20.03 6.25 -4.58
CA PHE A 73 20.90 5.89 -5.72
C PHE A 73 21.17 4.38 -5.87
N GLN A 74 20.93 3.57 -4.83
CA GLN A 74 21.04 2.11 -4.88
C GLN A 74 19.74 1.41 -5.35
N GLY A 75 18.74 2.18 -5.78
CA GLY A 75 17.43 1.70 -6.22
C GLY A 75 16.31 2.21 -5.31
N GLU A 76 15.43 3.05 -5.86
CA GLU A 76 14.34 3.67 -5.11
C GLU A 76 13.45 2.63 -4.41
N HIS A 77 13.14 1.50 -5.07
CA HIS A 77 12.31 0.44 -4.51
C HIS A 77 12.89 -0.17 -3.22
N ILE A 78 14.23 -0.29 -3.12
CA ILE A 78 14.89 -0.83 -1.92
C ILE A 78 14.75 0.14 -0.76
N GLY A 79 15.11 1.41 -0.97
CA GLY A 79 15.04 2.44 0.08
C GLY A 79 13.61 2.68 0.57
N LEU A 80 12.62 2.70 -0.35
CA LEU A 80 11.21 2.83 -0.01
C LEU A 80 10.71 1.64 0.81
N ALA A 81 11.07 0.41 0.41
CA ALA A 81 10.68 -0.80 1.12
C ALA A 81 11.30 -0.89 2.52
N GLN A 82 12.59 -0.59 2.66
CA GLN A 82 13.30 -0.66 3.94
C GLN A 82 12.79 0.35 4.96
N ARG A 83 12.31 1.51 4.51
CA ARG A 83 11.74 2.55 5.36
C ARG A 83 10.33 2.20 5.85
N ALA A 84 9.56 1.43 5.08
CA ALA A 84 8.16 1.16 5.39
C ALA A 84 8.00 0.28 6.65
N GLU A 85 7.20 0.75 7.59
CA GLU A 85 6.73 -0.02 8.76
C GLU A 85 5.38 -0.69 8.49
N LEU A 86 4.64 -0.18 7.51
CA LEU A 86 3.41 -0.75 6.94
C LEU A 86 3.25 -0.24 5.51
N ALA A 87 2.90 -1.12 4.58
CA ALA A 87 2.48 -0.73 3.25
C ALA A 87 0.96 -0.89 3.09
N VAL A 88 0.32 0.07 2.45
CA VAL A 88 -1.11 0.02 2.11
C VAL A 88 -1.31 0.39 0.66
N VAL A 89 -2.06 -0.42 -0.09
CA VAL A 89 -2.44 -0.10 -1.48
C VAL A 89 -3.93 0.22 -1.52
N ALA A 90 -4.24 1.47 -1.78
CA ALA A 90 -5.60 1.99 -1.83
C ALA A 90 -5.74 3.09 -2.91
N PRO A 91 -6.54 2.84 -3.94
CA PRO A 91 -7.20 1.59 -4.27
C PRO A 91 -6.23 0.52 -4.79
N ALA A 92 -6.54 -0.77 -4.57
CA ALA A 92 -5.90 -1.89 -5.22
C ALA A 92 -6.77 -2.37 -6.39
N THR A 93 -6.35 -2.10 -7.63
CA THR A 93 -7.08 -2.55 -8.83
C THR A 93 -6.88 -4.03 -9.09
N ALA A 94 -7.75 -4.64 -9.91
CA ALA A 94 -7.59 -6.03 -10.34
C ALA A 94 -6.21 -6.30 -10.97
N GLN A 95 -5.66 -5.33 -11.71
CA GLN A 95 -4.32 -5.43 -12.31
C GLN A 95 -3.23 -5.47 -11.23
N THR A 96 -3.29 -4.57 -10.24
CA THR A 96 -2.31 -4.54 -9.15
C THR A 96 -2.38 -5.84 -8.33
N ILE A 97 -3.58 -6.32 -8.03
CA ILE A 97 -3.80 -7.60 -7.35
C ILE A 97 -3.20 -8.76 -8.15
N ALA A 98 -3.42 -8.80 -9.47
CA ALA A 98 -2.87 -9.84 -10.34
C ALA A 98 -1.33 -9.80 -10.37
N ARG A 99 -0.74 -8.61 -10.52
CA ARG A 99 0.73 -8.44 -10.49
C ARG A 99 1.34 -9.00 -9.21
N LEU A 100 0.80 -8.61 -8.07
CA LEU A 100 1.31 -9.06 -6.77
C LEU A 100 1.13 -10.57 -6.59
N ALA A 101 -0.03 -11.13 -6.95
CA ALA A 101 -0.30 -12.57 -6.83
C ALA A 101 0.60 -13.45 -7.73
N HIS A 102 1.15 -12.87 -8.80
CA HIS A 102 2.06 -13.57 -9.71
C HIS A 102 3.54 -13.13 -9.56
N GLY A 103 3.86 -12.31 -8.56
CA GLY A 103 5.23 -11.84 -8.33
C GLY A 103 5.80 -10.98 -9.47
N MET A 104 4.95 -10.27 -10.21
CA MET A 104 5.38 -9.38 -11.27
C MET A 104 5.96 -8.08 -10.70
N ALA A 105 7.09 -7.63 -11.24
CA ALA A 105 7.83 -6.44 -10.82
C ALA A 105 8.08 -5.50 -12.01
N ASP A 106 7.00 -5.18 -12.74
CA ASP A 106 7.06 -4.39 -13.98
C ASP A 106 6.75 -2.90 -13.76
N ASP A 107 6.40 -2.50 -12.54
CA ASP A 107 6.29 -1.11 -12.11
C ASP A 107 6.95 -0.89 -10.73
N LEU A 108 7.15 0.38 -10.36
CA LEU A 108 7.80 0.72 -9.09
C LEU A 108 7.01 0.20 -7.88
N LEU A 109 5.67 0.24 -7.92
CA LEU A 109 4.84 -0.21 -6.80
C LEU A 109 4.99 -1.72 -6.57
N SER A 110 4.80 -2.53 -7.61
CA SER A 110 4.92 -3.98 -7.51
C SER A 110 6.34 -4.41 -7.16
N THR A 111 7.37 -3.78 -7.75
CA THR A 111 8.78 -4.02 -7.41
C THR A 111 9.06 -3.71 -5.94
N THR A 112 8.58 -2.56 -5.44
CA THR A 112 8.77 -2.18 -4.03
C THR A 112 8.10 -3.17 -3.09
N LEU A 113 6.86 -3.59 -3.39
CA LEU A 113 6.11 -4.51 -2.53
C LEU A 113 6.70 -5.91 -2.48
N LEU A 114 7.46 -6.35 -3.49
CA LEU A 114 8.24 -7.60 -3.43
C LEU A 114 9.45 -7.52 -2.49
N VAL A 115 9.95 -6.32 -2.19
CA VAL A 115 11.06 -6.10 -1.26
C VAL A 115 10.58 -5.82 0.16
N VAL A 116 9.35 -5.28 0.32
CA VAL A 116 8.78 -4.92 1.63
C VAL A 116 8.69 -6.15 2.54
N THR A 117 9.27 -6.04 3.75
CA THR A 117 9.16 -7.05 4.82
C THR A 117 8.16 -6.67 5.91
N ALA A 118 7.69 -5.43 5.89
CA ALA A 118 6.61 -4.95 6.75
C ALA A 118 5.25 -5.53 6.33
N PRO A 119 4.24 -5.51 7.20
CA PRO A 119 2.88 -5.90 6.82
C PRO A 119 2.36 -5.14 5.61
N VAL A 120 1.61 -5.82 4.73
CA VAL A 120 1.01 -5.22 3.55
C VAL A 120 -0.50 -5.37 3.60
N LEU A 121 -1.22 -4.25 3.43
CA LEU A 121 -2.67 -4.18 3.34
C LEU A 121 -3.10 -3.76 1.94
N LEU A 122 -4.04 -4.49 1.36
CA LEU A 122 -4.65 -4.16 0.07
C LEU A 122 -6.12 -3.80 0.29
N ALA A 123 -6.55 -2.66 -0.25
CA ALA A 123 -7.93 -2.23 -0.28
C ALA A 123 -8.47 -2.28 -1.72
N PRO A 124 -9.11 -3.39 -2.14
CA PRO A 124 -9.60 -3.55 -3.50
C PRO A 124 -10.67 -2.53 -3.87
N ALA A 125 -10.63 -2.06 -5.14
CA ALA A 125 -11.70 -1.28 -5.74
C ALA A 125 -11.79 -1.56 -7.24
N MET A 126 -12.95 -2.01 -7.69
CA MET A 126 -13.24 -2.34 -9.09
C MET A 126 -14.74 -2.48 -9.33
N ASN A 127 -15.15 -2.66 -10.58
CA ASN A 127 -16.52 -3.04 -10.91
C ASN A 127 -16.91 -4.39 -10.23
N CYS A 128 -18.17 -4.57 -9.86
CA CYS A 128 -18.64 -5.76 -9.15
C CYS A 128 -18.48 -7.05 -9.99
N ASP A 129 -18.69 -6.97 -11.31
CA ASP A 129 -18.50 -8.13 -12.19
C ASP A 129 -17.01 -8.51 -12.32
N MET A 130 -16.11 -7.53 -12.27
CA MET A 130 -14.68 -7.78 -12.20
C MET A 130 -14.32 -8.47 -10.88
N TRP A 131 -14.86 -7.95 -9.77
CA TRP A 131 -14.61 -8.55 -8.45
C TRP A 131 -15.07 -10.00 -8.37
N ALA A 132 -16.27 -10.30 -8.92
CA ALA A 132 -16.84 -11.65 -8.94
C ALA A 132 -16.10 -12.63 -9.86
N LYS A 133 -15.18 -12.17 -10.74
CA LYS A 133 -14.48 -13.09 -11.66
C LYS A 133 -13.61 -14.09 -10.90
N PRO A 134 -13.69 -15.39 -11.27
CA PRO A 134 -12.85 -16.41 -10.63
C PRO A 134 -11.35 -16.10 -10.66
N ALA A 135 -10.87 -15.44 -11.72
CA ALA A 135 -9.47 -15.03 -11.81
C ALA A 135 -9.09 -14.03 -10.71
N VAL A 136 -9.94 -13.04 -10.45
CA VAL A 136 -9.71 -12.04 -9.37
C VAL A 136 -9.79 -12.72 -8.01
N GLN A 137 -10.78 -13.58 -7.79
CA GLN A 137 -10.94 -14.28 -6.52
C GLN A 137 -9.77 -15.23 -6.22
N ARG A 138 -9.23 -15.94 -7.23
CA ARG A 138 -8.02 -16.76 -7.06
C ARG A 138 -6.81 -15.91 -6.66
N ASN A 139 -6.60 -14.77 -7.32
CA ASN A 139 -5.50 -13.88 -6.99
C ASN A 139 -5.62 -13.31 -5.57
N VAL A 140 -6.83 -12.97 -5.14
CA VAL A 140 -7.09 -12.49 -3.78
C VAL A 140 -6.84 -13.59 -2.75
N ALA A 141 -7.27 -14.83 -3.04
CA ALA A 141 -7.00 -15.98 -2.17
C ALA A 141 -5.49 -16.23 -2.05
N GLN A 142 -4.76 -16.26 -3.17
CA GLN A 142 -3.31 -16.40 -3.18
C GLN A 142 -2.63 -15.33 -2.32
N LEU A 143 -3.01 -14.07 -2.47
CA LEU A 143 -2.41 -12.99 -1.68
C LEU A 143 -2.70 -13.11 -0.18
N ARG A 144 -3.87 -13.63 0.22
CA ARG A 144 -4.15 -13.95 1.62
C ARG A 144 -3.23 -15.05 2.14
N ASP A 145 -3.03 -16.10 1.35
CA ASP A 145 -2.13 -17.21 1.68
C ASP A 145 -0.67 -16.75 1.76
N ASP A 146 -0.28 -15.75 0.93
CA ASP A 146 1.03 -15.09 0.97
C ASP A 146 1.17 -14.08 2.13
N GLY A 147 0.14 -13.90 2.97
CA GLY A 147 0.20 -13.06 4.17
C GLY A 147 -0.25 -11.60 3.96
N TYR A 148 -0.82 -11.26 2.81
CA TYR A 148 -1.40 -9.94 2.61
C TYR A 148 -2.75 -9.79 3.32
N THR A 149 -2.97 -8.66 3.96
CA THR A 149 -4.28 -8.34 4.54
C THR A 149 -5.16 -7.66 3.51
N ILE A 150 -6.39 -8.17 3.31
CA ILE A 150 -7.36 -7.63 2.37
C ILE A 150 -8.50 -6.97 3.14
N VAL A 151 -8.76 -5.67 2.87
CA VAL A 151 -9.85 -4.90 3.49
C VAL A 151 -10.86 -4.50 2.43
N GLY A 152 -12.06 -5.02 2.55
CA GLY A 152 -13.11 -4.86 1.55
C GLY A 152 -12.96 -5.81 0.34
N PRO A 153 -13.50 -5.44 -0.85
CA PRO A 153 -14.24 -4.19 -1.10
C PRO A 153 -15.59 -4.17 -0.38
N ASP A 154 -16.11 -2.96 -0.13
CA ASP A 154 -17.45 -2.79 0.44
C ASP A 154 -18.52 -2.95 -0.65
N GLU A 155 -19.74 -3.30 -0.22
CA GLU A 155 -20.91 -3.23 -1.06
C GLU A 155 -21.45 -1.79 -1.16
N GLY A 156 -22.07 -1.47 -2.28
CA GLY A 156 -22.72 -0.19 -2.48
C GLY A 156 -22.80 0.25 -3.92
N TRP A 157 -23.18 1.51 -4.11
CA TRP A 157 -23.25 2.12 -5.43
C TRP A 157 -21.84 2.32 -6.01
N LEU A 158 -21.67 1.90 -7.25
CA LEU A 158 -20.42 1.99 -8.01
C LEU A 158 -20.53 3.08 -9.08
N SER A 159 -19.42 3.65 -9.51
CA SER A 159 -19.37 4.71 -10.53
C SER A 159 -19.95 4.31 -11.90
N CYS A 160 -20.07 3.01 -12.16
CA CYS A 160 -20.74 2.50 -13.36
C CYS A 160 -22.28 2.43 -13.25
N GLY A 161 -22.86 2.88 -12.13
CA GLY A 161 -24.30 2.86 -11.88
C GLY A 161 -24.84 1.54 -11.31
N GLN A 162 -23.99 0.54 -11.11
CA GLN A 162 -24.37 -0.73 -10.49
C GLN A 162 -24.27 -0.68 -8.95
N VAL A 163 -25.02 -1.55 -8.29
CA VAL A 163 -24.92 -1.78 -6.84
C VAL A 163 -24.36 -3.19 -6.61
N GLY A 164 -23.28 -3.29 -5.82
CA GLY A 164 -22.64 -4.57 -5.53
C GLY A 164 -21.31 -4.40 -4.81
N ALA A 165 -20.62 -5.52 -4.58
CA ALA A 165 -19.29 -5.54 -3.99
C ALA A 165 -18.25 -5.05 -5.01
N GLY A 166 -17.44 -4.05 -4.64
CA GLY A 166 -16.44 -3.47 -5.53
C GLY A 166 -16.01 -2.06 -5.14
N ARG A 167 -16.71 -1.45 -4.19
CA ARG A 167 -16.42 -0.12 -3.70
C ARG A 167 -15.23 -0.13 -2.75
N LEU A 168 -14.29 0.80 -2.92
CA LEU A 168 -13.21 0.99 -1.96
C LEU A 168 -13.80 1.19 -0.55
N SER A 169 -13.32 0.41 0.39
CA SER A 169 -13.70 0.54 1.80
C SER A 169 -13.50 1.95 2.32
N ASP A 170 -14.32 2.32 3.31
CA ASP A 170 -14.20 3.63 3.94
C ASP A 170 -12.78 3.81 4.53
N PRO A 171 -12.15 4.98 4.34
CA PRO A 171 -10.83 5.27 4.88
C PRO A 171 -10.71 4.98 6.37
N GLY A 172 -11.78 5.19 7.16
CA GLY A 172 -11.78 4.85 8.58
C GLY A 172 -11.66 3.35 8.85
N ASN A 173 -12.24 2.49 8.02
CA ASN A 173 -12.10 1.03 8.14
C ASN A 173 -10.70 0.56 7.73
N ILE A 174 -10.14 1.16 6.68
CA ILE A 174 -8.76 0.90 6.25
C ILE A 174 -7.80 1.27 7.39
N ILE A 175 -7.97 2.45 7.99
CA ILE A 175 -7.14 2.91 9.12
C ILE A 175 -7.23 1.96 10.30
N LYS A 176 -8.43 1.51 10.69
CA LYS A 176 -8.59 0.53 11.79
C LYS A 176 -7.84 -0.77 11.54
N ALA A 177 -7.87 -1.27 10.31
CA ALA A 177 -7.11 -2.46 9.93
C ALA A 177 -5.59 -2.22 9.98
N MET A 178 -5.13 -1.05 9.54
CA MET A 178 -3.71 -0.65 9.67
C MET A 178 -3.25 -0.60 11.12
N GLU A 179 -4.05 -0.03 12.03
CA GLU A 179 -3.77 0.00 13.47
C GLU A 179 -3.65 -1.41 14.07
N SER A 180 -4.56 -2.30 13.68
CA SER A 180 -4.51 -3.70 14.11
C SER A 180 -3.22 -4.39 13.68
N LEU A 181 -2.82 -4.22 12.41
CA LEU A 181 -1.59 -4.81 11.87
C LEU A 181 -0.34 -4.28 12.58
N LEU A 182 -0.25 -2.96 12.77
CA LEU A 182 0.88 -2.34 13.47
C LEU A 182 0.98 -2.82 14.92
N SER A 183 -0.16 -2.98 15.62
CA SER A 183 -0.18 -3.45 17.00
C SER A 183 0.29 -4.90 17.14
N GLN A 184 -0.05 -5.76 16.17
CA GLN A 184 0.38 -7.16 16.14
C GLN A 184 1.88 -7.29 15.80
N HIS A 185 2.37 -6.48 14.87
CA HIS A 185 3.76 -6.55 14.42
C HIS A 185 4.77 -6.08 15.47
N VAL A 186 4.42 -5.11 16.30
CA VAL A 186 5.25 -4.65 17.43
C VAL A 186 5.45 -5.78 18.45
N GLY A 187 4.46 -6.65 18.66
CA GLY A 187 4.56 -7.82 19.54
C GLY A 187 5.53 -8.90 19.04
N THR A 188 5.62 -9.09 17.72
CA THR A 188 6.47 -10.12 17.11
C THR A 188 7.94 -9.70 16.96
N ASN A 189 8.24 -8.43 16.80
CA ASN A 189 9.62 -7.93 16.68
C ASN A 189 10.38 -7.89 18.03
N GLN A 190 9.67 -7.86 19.17
CA GLN A 190 10.30 -7.99 20.49
C GLN A 190 10.74 -9.42 20.80
N ALA A 191 10.32 -10.41 20.01
CA ALA A 191 10.61 -11.85 20.22
C ALA A 191 11.78 -12.40 19.36
N ARG A 192 12.46 -11.57 18.54
CA ARG A 192 13.64 -12.02 17.79
C ARG A 192 14.94 -11.72 18.56
N PRO A 193 15.62 -12.72 19.18
CA PRO A 193 16.93 -12.51 19.77
C PRO A 193 18.00 -12.42 18.69
N GLY A 194 18.72 -11.27 18.68
CA GLY A 194 20.12 -11.19 18.26
C GLY A 194 20.43 -11.44 16.78
N GLN A 195 20.33 -10.42 15.94
CA GLN A 195 21.26 -10.31 14.80
C GLN A 195 22.60 -9.80 15.31
N GLN A 196 23.55 -10.73 15.47
CA GLN A 196 24.96 -10.42 15.75
C GLN A 196 25.51 -9.57 14.60
N THR A 197 25.96 -8.36 14.92
CA THR A 197 26.82 -7.53 14.08
C THR A 197 28.06 -8.34 13.69
N ARG A 198 28.15 -8.70 12.41
CA ARG A 198 29.44 -9.15 11.86
C ARG A 198 30.35 -7.94 11.75
N THR A 199 31.19 -7.79 12.76
CA THR A 199 32.35 -6.93 12.69
C THR A 199 33.29 -7.47 11.62
N SER A 200 33.53 -6.71 10.56
CA SER A 200 34.57 -6.97 9.58
C SER A 200 35.93 -6.79 10.27
N GLN A 201 36.66 -7.87 10.46
CA GLN A 201 38.11 -7.80 10.59
C GLN A 201 38.67 -7.85 9.17
N ALA A 202 39.23 -6.74 8.74
CA ALA A 202 40.15 -6.66 7.61
C ALA A 202 41.56 -6.83 8.16
N GLU A 203 42.23 -7.84 7.71
CA GLU A 203 43.70 -7.88 7.56
C GLU A 203 44.04 -7.96 6.09
#